data_ee4a2384823956b56db02ce4b13a464f
#
_entry.id   ee4a2384823956b56db02ce4b13a464f
#
_cell.length_a   1.000
_cell.length_b   1.000
_cell.length_c   1.000
_cell.angle_alpha   90.00
_cell.angle_beta   90.00
_cell.angle_gamma   90.00
#
_symmetry.space_group_name_H-M   'P 1'
#
loop_
_entity.id
_entity.type
_entity.pdbx_description
1 polymer ?
#
loop_
_entity_poly.entity_id
_entity_poly.type
_entity_poly.pdbx_seq_one_letter_code
_entity_poly.pdbx_strand_id
1 'polypeptide(L)'
;MQSYVIGEAEKFLNEHGRNIIGWDEILEGGLAPNATVMSWRGEAGGIEAARQKHDVIMTPNTYLYFDYYQAKPESEPLAIGGYLPMDRVYSYEPMPAELTPEEQKYVTGVQANVWTEYMPTFAQVQYMTLPRMAALCETQWSTPDKKKDYESFLKRTARLTKIYQLKGWNYATHIFDVNVKITPNQETGKLDVSAYTIDDAPVYYTLDGTEPTTASLKYEKGLSIDKTCVLRMAAIRPEGTSRITCDSISFCKSTAKPITLLQPINKAYEYEGAVTLVDGMMGNRNYKTGRWIAFCENDMEAVIDLKEATEISSMTLHTCVEKGDWVFDARGISVEVSDDNKTFKQVASETYPVMKETDPNQIYEHKLTFTPVKARYVKVKALSEKSLPAWHSGKGKPGYLFVDEIVLN
;
A
#
# COMPACT_ATOMS: atom_id res chain seq x y z
N MET A 1 2.25 -35.97 -11.50
CA MET A 1 2.16 -36.67 -10.18
C MET A 1 1.05 -36.06 -9.33
N GLN A 2 0.93 -34.75 -9.18
CA GLN A 2 -0.12 -34.06 -8.40
C GLN A 2 -1.52 -34.49 -8.84
N SER A 3 -1.87 -34.38 -10.12
CA SER A 3 -3.17 -34.77 -10.68
C SER A 3 -3.54 -36.24 -10.42
N TYR A 4 -2.54 -37.14 -10.43
CA TYR A 4 -2.75 -38.53 -10.09
C TYR A 4 -3.17 -38.72 -8.62
N VAL A 5 -2.44 -38.09 -7.71
CA VAL A 5 -2.75 -38.17 -6.25
C VAL A 5 -4.13 -37.55 -5.97
N ILE A 6 -4.45 -36.41 -6.57
CA ILE A 6 -5.75 -35.76 -6.42
C ILE A 6 -6.86 -36.65 -6.99
N GLY A 7 -6.65 -37.29 -8.16
CA GLY A 7 -7.63 -38.21 -8.75
C GLY A 7 -7.90 -39.45 -7.91
N GLU A 8 -6.88 -40.02 -7.23
CA GLU A 8 -7.07 -41.16 -6.30
C GLU A 8 -7.81 -40.71 -5.03
N ALA A 9 -7.48 -39.51 -4.50
CA ALA A 9 -8.19 -38.94 -3.36
C ALA A 9 -9.66 -38.66 -3.70
N GLU A 10 -9.96 -38.13 -4.88
CA GLU A 10 -11.32 -37.89 -5.35
C GLU A 10 -12.14 -39.17 -5.48
N LYS A 11 -11.60 -40.21 -6.09
CA LYS A 11 -12.27 -41.51 -6.17
C LYS A 11 -12.67 -42.03 -4.79
N PHE A 12 -11.71 -42.00 -3.84
CA PHE A 12 -11.98 -42.40 -2.46
C PHE A 12 -13.11 -41.58 -1.83
N LEU A 13 -13.10 -40.24 -1.99
CA LEU A 13 -14.12 -39.34 -1.46
C LEU A 13 -15.49 -39.62 -2.08
N ASN A 14 -15.56 -39.81 -3.41
CA ASN A 14 -16.79 -40.09 -4.13
C ASN A 14 -17.41 -41.42 -3.71
N GLU A 15 -16.61 -42.47 -3.47
CA GLU A 15 -17.06 -43.76 -2.93
C GLU A 15 -17.70 -43.61 -1.55
N HIS A 16 -17.33 -42.56 -0.80
CA HIS A 16 -17.90 -42.23 0.51
C HIS A 16 -18.97 -41.12 0.47
N GLY A 17 -19.47 -40.79 -0.72
CA GLY A 17 -20.51 -39.78 -0.92
C GLY A 17 -20.07 -38.34 -0.61
N ARG A 18 -18.80 -38.02 -0.86
CA ARG A 18 -18.22 -36.69 -0.68
C ARG A 18 -17.57 -36.21 -1.97
N ASN A 19 -17.62 -34.90 -2.23
CA ASN A 19 -16.88 -34.26 -3.31
C ASN A 19 -15.59 -33.64 -2.77
N ILE A 20 -14.57 -33.52 -3.62
CA ILE A 20 -13.32 -32.89 -3.28
C ILE A 20 -13.44 -31.37 -3.39
N ILE A 21 -12.82 -30.64 -2.45
CA ILE A 21 -12.52 -29.21 -2.57
C ILE A 21 -11.00 -29.09 -2.54
N GLY A 22 -10.41 -28.45 -3.55
CA GLY A 22 -8.97 -28.25 -3.64
C GLY A 22 -8.61 -26.79 -3.91
N TRP A 23 -7.39 -26.44 -3.52
CA TRP A 23 -6.80 -25.16 -3.90
C TRP A 23 -6.65 -25.10 -5.42
N ASP A 24 -6.48 -23.89 -5.97
CA ASP A 24 -6.47 -23.69 -7.44
C ASP A 24 -5.32 -24.37 -8.18
N GLU A 25 -4.35 -24.98 -7.47
CA GLU A 25 -3.35 -25.88 -8.05
C GLU A 25 -3.97 -27.13 -8.68
N ILE A 26 -5.16 -27.55 -8.28
CA ILE A 26 -5.83 -28.72 -8.89
C ILE A 26 -6.23 -28.49 -10.35
N LEU A 27 -6.20 -27.24 -10.82
CA LEU A 27 -6.34 -26.89 -12.23
C LEU A 27 -5.18 -27.43 -13.08
N GLU A 28 -4.02 -27.60 -12.47
CA GLU A 28 -2.82 -28.09 -13.15
C GLU A 28 -2.96 -29.59 -13.45
N GLY A 29 -3.33 -29.93 -14.70
CA GLY A 29 -3.45 -31.31 -15.13
C GLY A 29 -4.90 -31.83 -15.24
N GLY A 30 -5.87 -30.94 -15.17
CA GLY A 30 -7.29 -31.19 -15.35
C GLY A 30 -8.05 -31.42 -14.03
N LEU A 31 -9.25 -30.87 -13.98
CA LEU A 31 -10.14 -30.98 -12.82
C LEU A 31 -10.89 -32.34 -12.84
N ALA A 32 -11.03 -32.92 -11.66
CA ALA A 32 -11.95 -34.01 -11.43
C ALA A 32 -13.42 -33.55 -11.59
N PRO A 33 -14.32 -34.37 -12.11
CA PRO A 33 -15.67 -33.94 -12.57
C PRO A 33 -16.50 -33.17 -11.54
N ASN A 34 -16.36 -33.48 -10.25
CA ASN A 34 -17.14 -32.88 -9.15
C ASN A 34 -16.27 -32.01 -8.22
N ALA A 35 -15.08 -31.62 -8.66
CA ALA A 35 -14.18 -30.82 -7.82
C ALA A 35 -14.66 -29.37 -7.70
N THR A 36 -14.61 -28.84 -6.49
CA THR A 36 -14.75 -27.39 -6.20
C THR A 36 -13.38 -26.78 -6.07
N VAL A 37 -13.18 -25.59 -6.66
CA VAL A 37 -11.89 -24.91 -6.64
C VAL A 37 -11.88 -23.73 -5.66
N MET A 38 -10.90 -23.71 -4.77
CA MET A 38 -10.60 -22.54 -3.91
C MET A 38 -9.52 -21.70 -4.56
N SER A 39 -9.90 -20.51 -5.05
CA SER A 39 -9.00 -19.60 -5.77
C SER A 39 -8.27 -18.69 -4.80
N TRP A 40 -7.01 -19.02 -4.46
CA TRP A 40 -6.22 -18.29 -3.47
C TRP A 40 -5.09 -17.43 -4.05
N ARG A 41 -4.50 -17.84 -5.18
CA ARG A 41 -3.42 -17.09 -5.88
C ARG A 41 -3.94 -15.84 -6.61
N GLY A 42 -5.19 -15.49 -6.42
CA GLY A 42 -5.91 -14.40 -7.08
C GLY A 42 -7.26 -14.89 -7.59
N GLU A 43 -7.81 -14.21 -8.58
CA GLU A 43 -9.14 -14.55 -9.15
C GLU A 43 -9.05 -15.45 -10.38
N ALA A 44 -7.89 -15.51 -11.05
CA ALA A 44 -7.71 -16.20 -12.32
C ALA A 44 -8.09 -17.69 -12.25
N GLY A 45 -7.70 -18.39 -11.19
CA GLY A 45 -8.06 -19.80 -10.99
C GLY A 45 -9.56 -20.02 -10.85
N GLY A 46 -10.25 -19.11 -10.11
CA GLY A 46 -11.69 -19.14 -9.96
C GLY A 46 -12.41 -18.87 -11.29
N ILE A 47 -11.93 -17.89 -12.05
CA ILE A 47 -12.48 -17.57 -13.39
C ILE A 47 -12.35 -18.80 -14.32
N GLU A 48 -11.18 -19.43 -14.32
CA GLU A 48 -10.92 -20.62 -15.14
C GLU A 48 -11.83 -21.78 -14.74
N ALA A 49 -11.97 -22.07 -13.45
CA ALA A 49 -12.85 -23.13 -12.95
C ALA A 49 -14.33 -22.87 -13.28
N ALA A 50 -14.81 -21.64 -13.08
CA ALA A 50 -16.19 -21.27 -13.39
C ALA A 50 -16.51 -21.44 -14.89
N ARG A 51 -15.58 -21.09 -15.78
CA ARG A 51 -15.68 -21.32 -17.23
C ARG A 51 -15.75 -22.81 -17.58
N GLN A 52 -15.11 -23.65 -16.79
CA GLN A 52 -15.19 -25.11 -16.90
C GLN A 52 -16.42 -25.71 -16.20
N LYS A 53 -17.31 -24.88 -15.64
CA LYS A 53 -18.53 -25.26 -14.93
C LYS A 53 -18.28 -26.01 -13.62
N HIS A 54 -17.20 -25.66 -12.92
CA HIS A 54 -16.88 -26.11 -11.58
C HIS A 54 -17.24 -25.05 -10.55
N ASP A 55 -17.75 -25.49 -9.41
CA ASP A 55 -18.02 -24.63 -8.27
C ASP A 55 -16.71 -23.98 -7.78
N VAL A 56 -16.81 -22.71 -7.39
CA VAL A 56 -15.68 -21.89 -6.97
C VAL A 56 -15.95 -21.23 -5.62
N ILE A 57 -14.96 -21.26 -4.74
CA ILE A 57 -14.90 -20.44 -3.54
C ILE A 57 -13.76 -19.43 -3.74
N MET A 58 -14.10 -18.16 -3.75
CA MET A 58 -13.10 -17.09 -3.88
C MET A 58 -12.41 -16.83 -2.53
N THR A 59 -11.09 -16.95 -2.52
CA THR A 59 -10.28 -16.75 -1.31
C THR A 59 -8.90 -16.13 -1.61
N PRO A 60 -8.83 -15.07 -2.47
CA PRO A 60 -7.57 -14.50 -2.90
C PRO A 60 -6.78 -13.94 -1.71
N ASN A 61 -5.51 -14.31 -1.64
CA ASN A 61 -4.62 -13.95 -0.52
C ASN A 61 -4.47 -12.44 -0.33
N THR A 62 -4.58 -11.67 -1.40
CA THR A 62 -4.49 -10.20 -1.38
C THR A 62 -5.68 -9.50 -0.70
N TYR A 63 -6.77 -10.24 -0.42
CA TYR A 63 -8.00 -9.72 0.18
C TYR A 63 -8.50 -10.51 1.39
N LEU A 64 -8.13 -11.80 1.52
CA LEU A 64 -8.83 -12.72 2.43
C LEU A 64 -7.90 -13.58 3.29
N TYR A 65 -6.59 -13.28 3.36
CA TYR A 65 -5.66 -13.98 4.26
C TYR A 65 -5.52 -13.19 5.57
N PHE A 66 -6.24 -13.62 6.59
CA PHE A 66 -6.30 -12.94 7.88
C PHE A 66 -5.09 -13.21 8.79
N ASP A 67 -4.15 -14.01 8.34
CA ASP A 67 -2.81 -14.17 8.90
C ASP A 67 -1.83 -13.05 8.51
N TYR A 68 -2.23 -12.15 7.57
CA TYR A 68 -1.44 -10.98 7.18
C TYR A 68 -1.58 -9.82 8.17
N TYR A 69 -0.55 -8.97 8.23
CA TYR A 69 -0.57 -7.75 9.05
C TYR A 69 -1.77 -6.85 8.73
N GLN A 70 -2.41 -6.34 9.78
CA GLN A 70 -3.55 -5.40 9.65
C GLN A 70 -3.10 -3.94 9.61
N ALA A 71 -1.90 -3.67 10.13
CA ALA A 71 -1.29 -2.34 10.17
C ALA A 71 0.22 -2.47 9.94
N LYS A 72 0.98 -1.40 10.23
CA LYS A 72 2.45 -1.41 10.09
C LYS A 72 3.06 -2.51 10.97
N PRO A 73 3.95 -3.36 10.44
CA PRO A 73 4.49 -4.51 11.18
C PRO A 73 5.11 -4.16 12.53
N GLU A 74 5.71 -2.97 12.66
CA GLU A 74 6.37 -2.49 13.88
C GLU A 74 5.38 -2.31 15.05
N SER A 75 4.09 -2.19 14.74
CA SER A 75 3.02 -1.99 15.74
C SER A 75 2.11 -3.21 15.89
N GLU A 76 2.45 -4.33 15.24
CA GLU A 76 1.62 -5.54 15.21
C GLU A 76 2.33 -6.73 15.87
N PRO A 77 1.57 -7.71 16.40
CA PRO A 77 2.11 -9.02 16.71
C PRO A 77 2.76 -9.66 15.48
N LEU A 78 3.81 -10.45 15.68
CA LEU A 78 4.48 -11.15 14.58
C LEU A 78 3.49 -11.95 13.75
N ALA A 79 3.54 -11.75 12.44
CA ALA A 79 2.74 -12.47 11.44
C ALA A 79 3.64 -12.98 10.32
N ILE A 80 3.11 -13.80 9.42
CA ILE A 80 3.88 -14.36 8.31
C ILE A 80 4.39 -13.29 7.33
N GLY A 81 3.77 -12.13 7.29
CA GLY A 81 4.04 -11.05 6.34
C GLY A 81 2.75 -10.56 5.70
N GLY A 82 2.87 -10.00 4.51
CA GLY A 82 1.75 -9.39 3.79
C GLY A 82 1.18 -8.15 4.49
N TYR A 83 0.20 -7.52 3.86
CA TYR A 83 -0.52 -6.37 4.44
C TYR A 83 -1.97 -6.41 3.97
N LEU A 84 -2.87 -6.57 4.92
CA LEU A 84 -4.30 -6.70 4.67
C LEU A 84 -5.10 -5.93 5.72
N PRO A 85 -5.24 -4.62 5.59
CA PRO A 85 -6.09 -3.80 6.45
C PRO A 85 -7.57 -4.04 6.14
N MET A 86 -8.45 -3.59 7.03
CA MET A 86 -9.88 -3.88 6.97
C MET A 86 -10.57 -3.24 5.75
N ASP A 87 -10.15 -2.06 5.32
CA ASP A 87 -10.65 -1.38 4.12
C ASP A 87 -10.41 -2.20 2.85
N ARG A 88 -9.26 -2.88 2.77
CA ARG A 88 -8.96 -3.77 1.65
C ARG A 88 -9.87 -5.00 1.64
N VAL A 89 -10.15 -5.61 2.79
CA VAL A 89 -11.15 -6.69 2.87
C VAL A 89 -12.53 -6.20 2.45
N TYR A 90 -12.93 -5.02 2.95
CA TYR A 90 -14.22 -4.39 2.61
C TYR A 90 -14.35 -4.05 1.12
N SER A 91 -13.27 -3.66 0.47
CA SER A 91 -13.28 -3.29 -0.96
C SER A 91 -13.43 -4.49 -1.90
N TYR A 92 -13.21 -5.71 -1.40
CA TYR A 92 -13.24 -6.90 -2.26
C TYR A 92 -14.63 -7.17 -2.82
N GLU A 93 -14.70 -7.39 -4.12
CA GLU A 93 -15.88 -7.87 -4.84
C GLU A 93 -15.63 -9.29 -5.33
N PRO A 94 -16.33 -10.30 -4.75
CA PRO A 94 -16.02 -11.71 -5.03
C PRO A 94 -16.54 -12.21 -6.37
N MET A 95 -17.30 -11.39 -7.08
CA MET A 95 -17.83 -11.77 -8.40
C MET A 95 -17.00 -11.12 -9.51
N PRO A 96 -16.09 -11.84 -10.18
CA PRO A 96 -15.29 -11.28 -11.26
C PRO A 96 -16.14 -10.73 -12.40
N ALA A 97 -15.82 -9.52 -12.84
CA ALA A 97 -16.55 -8.85 -13.93
C ALA A 97 -16.35 -9.53 -15.29
N GLU A 98 -15.33 -10.36 -15.43
CA GLU A 98 -15.01 -11.13 -16.65
C GLU A 98 -15.91 -12.33 -16.87
N LEU A 99 -16.68 -12.74 -15.86
CA LEU A 99 -17.59 -13.87 -15.96
C LEU A 99 -18.94 -13.46 -16.54
N THR A 100 -19.44 -14.27 -17.49
CA THR A 100 -20.81 -14.15 -17.99
C THR A 100 -21.82 -14.52 -16.89
N PRO A 101 -23.09 -14.06 -16.97
CA PRO A 101 -24.12 -14.44 -15.99
C PRO A 101 -24.31 -15.96 -15.80
N GLU A 102 -24.04 -16.76 -16.83
CA GLU A 102 -24.08 -18.22 -16.71
C GLU A 102 -22.88 -18.77 -15.93
N GLU A 103 -21.70 -18.23 -16.15
CA GLU A 103 -20.46 -18.62 -15.43
C GLU A 103 -20.48 -18.15 -13.97
N GLN A 104 -21.07 -16.99 -13.67
CA GLN A 104 -21.21 -16.45 -12.31
C GLN A 104 -21.96 -17.40 -11.36
N LYS A 105 -22.84 -18.27 -11.89
CA LYS A 105 -23.58 -19.25 -11.08
C LYS A 105 -22.68 -20.26 -10.38
N TYR A 106 -21.46 -20.45 -10.86
CA TYR A 106 -20.48 -21.35 -10.29
C TYR A 106 -19.67 -20.71 -9.16
N VAL A 107 -19.70 -19.40 -9.00
CA VAL A 107 -19.09 -18.74 -7.85
C VAL A 107 -20.04 -18.88 -6.65
N THR A 108 -19.81 -19.89 -5.82
CA THR A 108 -20.71 -20.29 -4.75
C THR A 108 -20.47 -19.58 -3.43
N GLY A 109 -19.32 -18.91 -3.28
CA GLY A 109 -19.02 -18.18 -2.05
C GLY A 109 -17.63 -17.57 -2.00
N VAL A 110 -17.38 -16.96 -0.85
CA VAL A 110 -16.12 -16.31 -0.49
C VAL A 110 -15.71 -16.72 0.91
N GLN A 111 -14.42 -16.95 1.12
CA GLN A 111 -13.86 -17.43 2.40
C GLN A 111 -12.60 -16.66 2.74
N ALA A 112 -12.40 -16.32 4.02
CA ALA A 112 -11.11 -15.90 4.54
C ALA A 112 -10.34 -17.08 5.15
N ASN A 113 -9.01 -17.03 5.03
CA ASN A 113 -8.11 -18.01 5.61
C ASN A 113 -7.42 -17.44 6.85
N VAL A 114 -7.23 -18.29 7.85
CA VAL A 114 -6.55 -17.97 9.12
C VAL A 114 -5.50 -19.04 9.35
N TRP A 115 -4.32 -18.85 8.77
CA TRP A 115 -3.19 -19.74 8.97
C TRP A 115 -2.51 -19.42 10.30
N THR A 116 -2.27 -20.41 11.12
CA THR A 116 -1.95 -20.21 12.55
C THR A 116 -0.48 -20.39 12.90
N GLU A 117 0.42 -20.45 11.92
CA GLU A 117 1.86 -20.65 12.14
C GLU A 117 2.47 -19.62 13.10
N TYR A 118 1.92 -18.39 13.09
CA TYR A 118 2.35 -17.29 13.95
C TYR A 118 1.31 -16.91 15.01
N MET A 119 0.29 -17.76 15.27
CA MET A 119 -0.79 -17.48 16.23
C MET A 119 -0.81 -18.51 17.35
N PRO A 120 0.07 -18.39 18.37
CA PRO A 120 0.21 -19.41 19.41
C PRO A 120 -0.96 -19.47 20.40
N THR A 121 -1.87 -18.48 20.39
CA THR A 121 -3.01 -18.42 21.33
C THR A 121 -4.31 -18.08 20.62
N PHE A 122 -5.43 -18.54 21.20
CA PHE A 122 -6.75 -18.19 20.69
C PHE A 122 -7.04 -16.67 20.74
N ALA A 123 -6.50 -15.98 21.76
CA ALA A 123 -6.60 -14.52 21.84
C ALA A 123 -5.94 -13.85 20.65
N GLN A 124 -4.85 -14.41 20.13
CA GLN A 124 -4.20 -13.88 18.90
C GLN A 124 -5.03 -14.21 17.64
N VAL A 125 -5.63 -15.39 17.57
CA VAL A 125 -6.59 -15.72 16.49
C VAL A 125 -7.75 -14.70 16.48
N GLN A 126 -8.31 -14.39 17.65
CA GLN A 126 -9.34 -13.35 17.77
C GLN A 126 -8.84 -11.98 17.29
N TYR A 127 -7.64 -11.56 17.71
CA TYR A 127 -7.03 -10.31 17.29
C TYR A 127 -6.86 -10.24 15.77
N MET A 128 -6.36 -11.29 15.15
CA MET A 128 -6.11 -11.34 13.71
C MET A 128 -7.40 -11.41 12.88
N THR A 129 -8.49 -11.95 13.46
CA THR A 129 -9.77 -12.10 12.77
C THR A 129 -10.73 -10.94 13.01
N LEU A 130 -10.79 -10.42 14.24
CA LEU A 130 -11.76 -9.39 14.61
C LEU A 130 -11.09 -8.00 14.62
N PRO A 131 -11.73 -6.98 14.08
CA PRO A 131 -13.06 -6.96 13.45
C PRO A 131 -13.04 -7.22 11.92
N ARG A 132 -11.92 -7.61 11.28
CA ARG A 132 -11.85 -7.84 9.81
C ARG A 132 -12.92 -8.79 9.30
N MET A 133 -13.31 -9.77 10.09
CA MET A 133 -14.42 -10.68 9.76
C MET A 133 -15.74 -9.93 9.49
N ALA A 134 -15.97 -8.77 10.13
CA ALA A 134 -17.15 -7.97 9.83
C ALA A 134 -17.15 -7.44 8.39
N ALA A 135 -15.98 -7.10 7.84
CA ALA A 135 -15.85 -6.68 6.45
C ALA A 135 -16.11 -7.85 5.48
N LEU A 136 -15.63 -9.05 5.79
CA LEU A 136 -15.97 -10.25 5.03
C LEU A 136 -17.47 -10.53 5.08
N CYS A 137 -18.11 -10.46 6.25
CA CYS A 137 -19.55 -10.65 6.37
C CYS A 137 -20.34 -9.62 5.55
N GLU A 138 -19.92 -8.35 5.52
CA GLU A 138 -20.54 -7.34 4.67
C GLU A 138 -20.43 -7.73 3.18
N THR A 139 -19.27 -8.22 2.77
CA THR A 139 -19.04 -8.72 1.39
C THR A 139 -19.92 -9.93 1.05
N GLN A 140 -20.15 -10.84 2.00
CA GLN A 140 -20.97 -12.04 1.79
C GLN A 140 -22.48 -11.75 1.74
N TRP A 141 -22.95 -10.74 2.50
CA TRP A 141 -24.37 -10.52 2.72
C TRP A 141 -24.91 -9.27 2.03
N SER A 142 -24.05 -8.46 1.43
CA SER A 142 -24.47 -7.22 0.77
C SER A 142 -24.12 -7.23 -0.70
N THR A 143 -25.00 -6.65 -1.51
CA THR A 143 -24.71 -6.39 -2.93
C THR A 143 -23.73 -5.21 -3.05
N PRO A 144 -22.93 -5.14 -4.15
CA PRO A 144 -21.99 -4.03 -4.37
C PRO A 144 -22.63 -2.65 -4.22
N ASP A 145 -23.89 -2.49 -4.61
CA ASP A 145 -24.62 -1.24 -4.48
C ASP A 145 -24.81 -0.76 -3.03
N LYS A 146 -24.94 -1.71 -2.10
CA LYS A 146 -25.13 -1.45 -0.66
C LYS A 146 -23.81 -1.30 0.09
N LYS A 147 -22.71 -1.76 -0.49
CA LYS A 147 -21.36 -1.77 0.10
C LYS A 147 -20.54 -0.51 -0.21
N LYS A 148 -21.18 0.61 -0.56
CA LYS A 148 -20.47 1.82 -1.02
C LYS A 148 -19.98 2.76 0.07
N ASP A 149 -20.49 2.62 1.30
CA ASP A 149 -20.21 3.55 2.40
C ASP A 149 -19.36 2.89 3.48
N TYR A 150 -18.03 2.95 3.28
CA TYR A 150 -17.06 2.42 4.22
C TYR A 150 -17.09 3.16 5.57
N GLU A 151 -17.35 4.45 5.60
CA GLU A 151 -17.45 5.21 6.85
C GLU A 151 -18.64 4.74 7.69
N SER A 152 -19.80 4.54 7.07
CA SER A 152 -20.96 3.96 7.74
C SER A 152 -20.68 2.53 8.23
N PHE A 153 -19.97 1.73 7.45
CA PHE A 153 -19.54 0.38 7.89
C PHE A 153 -18.64 0.47 9.13
N LEU A 154 -17.66 1.36 9.16
CA LEU A 154 -16.79 1.56 10.34
C LEU A 154 -17.59 1.95 11.59
N LYS A 155 -18.57 2.86 11.46
CA LYS A 155 -19.46 3.25 12.58
C LYS A 155 -20.27 2.05 13.11
N ARG A 156 -20.76 1.18 12.24
CA ARG A 156 -21.44 -0.06 12.64
C ARG A 156 -20.48 -1.04 13.30
N THR A 157 -19.27 -1.17 12.76
CA THR A 157 -18.20 -2.02 13.32
C THR A 157 -17.77 -1.53 14.71
N ALA A 158 -17.65 -0.22 14.91
CA ALA A 158 -17.37 0.35 16.24
C ALA A 158 -18.47 0.00 17.27
N ARG A 159 -19.73 -0.12 16.85
CA ARG A 159 -20.80 -0.63 17.74
C ARG A 159 -20.68 -2.13 17.99
N LEU A 160 -20.27 -2.88 16.99
CA LEU A 160 -20.05 -4.33 17.11
C LEU A 160 -18.92 -4.65 18.10
N THR A 161 -17.87 -3.84 18.18
CA THR A 161 -16.76 -4.06 19.13
C THR A 161 -17.22 -3.97 20.59
N LYS A 162 -18.31 -3.25 20.90
CA LYS A 162 -18.90 -3.27 22.25
C LYS A 162 -19.44 -4.66 22.65
N ILE A 163 -19.90 -5.43 21.65
CA ILE A 163 -20.32 -6.81 21.87
C ILE A 163 -19.08 -7.68 22.13
N TYR A 164 -17.97 -7.45 21.43
CA TYR A 164 -16.72 -8.16 21.69
C TYR A 164 -16.23 -7.91 23.12
N GLN A 165 -16.25 -6.66 23.57
CA GLN A 165 -15.90 -6.28 24.95
C GLN A 165 -16.79 -7.00 25.97
N LEU A 166 -18.11 -6.99 25.78
CA LEU A 166 -19.06 -7.69 26.67
C LEU A 166 -18.83 -9.21 26.71
N LYS A 167 -18.35 -9.78 25.60
CA LYS A 167 -18.01 -11.21 25.49
C LYS A 167 -16.60 -11.55 26.00
N GLY A 168 -15.78 -10.54 26.32
CA GLY A 168 -14.37 -10.74 26.66
C GLY A 168 -13.53 -11.24 25.49
N TRP A 169 -13.93 -10.97 24.26
CA TRP A 169 -13.18 -11.35 23.06
C TRP A 169 -12.09 -10.34 22.78
N ASN A 170 -10.91 -10.83 22.41
CA ASN A 170 -9.84 -9.98 21.93
C ASN A 170 -10.15 -9.52 20.49
N TYR A 171 -9.72 -8.30 20.13
CA TYR A 171 -9.89 -7.78 18.77
C TYR A 171 -8.90 -6.66 18.49
N ALA A 172 -8.59 -6.43 17.23
CA ALA A 172 -7.74 -5.32 16.81
C ALA A 172 -8.49 -3.99 16.91
N THR A 173 -7.85 -3.00 17.50
CA THR A 173 -8.46 -1.69 17.80
C THR A 173 -8.16 -0.62 16.74
N HIS A 174 -7.56 -0.98 15.61
CA HIS A 174 -7.11 -0.07 14.54
C HIS A 174 -8.18 0.91 14.05
N ILE A 175 -9.46 0.49 14.08
CA ILE A 175 -10.59 1.37 13.69
C ILE A 175 -10.73 2.61 14.58
N PHE A 176 -10.15 2.59 15.77
CA PHE A 176 -10.19 3.69 16.73
C PHE A 176 -8.94 4.57 16.70
N ASP A 177 -7.98 4.27 15.81
CA ASP A 177 -6.81 5.12 15.62
C ASP A 177 -7.19 6.44 14.98
N VAL A 178 -6.28 7.39 15.06
CA VAL A 178 -6.43 8.66 14.35
C VAL A 178 -6.17 8.42 12.87
N ASN A 179 -7.15 8.73 12.02
CA ASN A 179 -6.94 8.79 10.58
C ASN A 179 -6.31 10.14 10.26
N VAL A 180 -5.06 10.12 9.82
CA VAL A 180 -4.30 11.34 9.49
C VAL A 180 -4.07 11.36 7.99
N LYS A 181 -4.38 12.50 7.36
CA LYS A 181 -3.97 12.79 5.98
C LYS A 181 -3.20 14.10 5.97
N ILE A 182 -2.00 14.08 5.41
CA ILE A 182 -1.14 15.24 5.20
C ILE A 182 -1.12 15.50 3.71
N THR A 183 -1.50 16.72 3.30
CA THR A 183 -1.64 17.06 1.88
C THR A 183 -0.86 18.34 1.57
N PRO A 184 0.05 18.33 0.58
CA PRO A 184 0.72 19.54 0.13
C PRO A 184 -0.28 20.56 -0.42
N ASN A 185 -0.27 21.76 0.16
CA ASN A 185 -1.03 22.89 -0.32
C ASN A 185 -0.13 23.77 -1.19
N GLN A 186 -0.21 23.58 -2.48
CA GLN A 186 0.65 24.25 -3.46
C GLN A 186 0.38 25.77 -3.59
N GLU A 187 -0.74 26.27 -3.06
CA GLU A 187 -1.05 27.71 -3.04
C GLU A 187 -0.33 28.40 -1.89
N THR A 188 -0.43 27.82 -0.68
CA THR A 188 0.16 28.38 0.54
C THR A 188 1.61 27.96 0.76
N GLY A 189 2.09 26.91 0.08
CA GLY A 189 3.42 26.32 0.29
C GLY A 189 3.55 25.61 1.65
N LYS A 190 2.44 25.15 2.22
CA LYS A 190 2.37 24.44 3.51
C LYS A 190 1.81 23.03 3.33
N LEU A 191 1.93 22.20 4.37
CA LEU A 191 1.30 20.90 4.42
C LEU A 191 0.05 21.00 5.32
N ASP A 192 -1.12 20.80 4.73
CA ASP A 192 -2.38 20.79 5.47
C ASP A 192 -2.62 19.42 6.09
N VAL A 193 -2.91 19.39 7.39
CA VAL A 193 -3.15 18.17 8.15
C VAL A 193 -4.64 18.04 8.42
N SER A 194 -5.25 16.97 7.97
CA SER A 194 -6.58 16.55 8.37
C SER A 194 -6.50 15.31 9.25
N ALA A 195 -7.24 15.31 10.35
CA ALA A 195 -7.29 14.19 11.27
C ALA A 195 -8.71 14.00 11.80
N TYR A 196 -9.13 12.74 11.92
CA TYR A 196 -10.42 12.38 12.52
C TYR A 196 -10.34 10.99 13.16
N THR A 197 -11.30 10.72 14.04
CA THR A 197 -11.56 9.39 14.60
C THR A 197 -12.97 8.96 14.28
N ILE A 198 -13.22 7.67 14.22
CA ILE A 198 -14.53 7.11 13.82
C ILE A 198 -15.65 7.41 14.84
N ASP A 199 -15.27 7.71 16.06
CA ASP A 199 -16.13 7.96 17.21
C ASP A 199 -16.06 9.41 17.73
N ASP A 200 -15.50 10.33 16.93
CA ASP A 200 -15.31 11.75 17.25
C ASP A 200 -14.53 11.98 18.56
N ALA A 201 -13.65 11.03 18.93
CA ALA A 201 -12.81 11.17 20.11
C ALA A 201 -11.82 12.32 19.97
N PRO A 202 -11.50 13.03 21.07
CA PRO A 202 -10.55 14.13 21.02
C PRO A 202 -9.15 13.64 20.62
N VAL A 203 -8.58 14.33 19.64
CA VAL A 203 -7.22 14.05 19.13
C VAL A 203 -6.26 15.09 19.70
N TYR A 204 -5.12 14.62 20.19
CA TYR A 204 -4.01 15.46 20.67
C TYR A 204 -2.78 15.21 19.80
N TYR A 205 -1.93 16.25 19.66
CA TYR A 205 -0.74 16.14 18.83
C TYR A 205 0.45 16.89 19.42
N THR A 206 1.64 16.50 18.94
CA THR A 206 2.92 17.18 19.16
C THR A 206 3.63 17.36 17.82
N LEU A 207 4.55 18.32 17.72
CA LEU A 207 5.38 18.58 16.53
C LEU A 207 6.86 18.37 16.80
N ASP A 208 7.23 18.02 18.02
CA ASP A 208 8.60 17.82 18.49
C ASP A 208 8.97 16.33 18.66
N GLY A 209 8.05 15.42 18.29
CA GLY A 209 8.24 13.99 18.42
C GLY A 209 8.01 13.42 19.83
N THR A 210 7.57 14.23 20.79
CA THR A 210 7.12 13.73 22.10
C THR A 210 5.78 13.01 21.99
N GLU A 211 5.47 12.12 22.95
CA GLU A 211 4.19 11.41 22.95
C GLU A 211 3.03 12.34 23.32
N PRO A 212 1.93 12.36 22.54
CA PRO A 212 0.77 13.17 22.87
C PRO A 212 0.11 12.72 24.18
N THR A 213 -0.25 13.72 25.00
CA THR A 213 -0.99 13.56 26.26
C THR A 213 -2.17 14.53 26.28
N THR A 214 -3.04 14.48 27.29
CA THR A 214 -4.12 15.46 27.47
C THR A 214 -3.63 16.88 27.74
N ALA A 215 -2.35 17.06 28.05
CA ALA A 215 -1.69 18.36 28.18
C ALA A 215 -1.10 18.88 26.86
N SER A 216 -1.03 18.05 25.82
CA SER A 216 -0.56 18.42 24.48
C SER A 216 -1.58 19.28 23.74
N LEU A 217 -1.19 19.81 22.58
CA LEU A 217 -2.12 20.57 21.73
C LEU A 217 -3.27 19.68 21.27
N LYS A 218 -4.49 20.17 21.45
CA LYS A 218 -5.67 19.51 20.93
C LYS A 218 -5.81 19.83 19.45
N TYR A 219 -6.03 18.80 18.63
CA TYR A 219 -6.26 19.01 17.21
C TYR A 219 -7.61 19.65 16.97
N GLU A 220 -7.59 20.74 16.23
CA GLU A 220 -8.73 21.40 15.64
C GLU A 220 -8.51 21.51 14.13
N LYS A 221 -9.58 21.65 13.35
CA LYS A 221 -9.46 21.77 11.89
C LYS A 221 -8.60 22.99 11.52
N GLY A 222 -7.76 22.82 10.48
CA GLY A 222 -6.93 23.89 9.94
C GLY A 222 -5.47 23.86 10.43
N LEU A 223 -4.99 22.73 10.97
CA LEU A 223 -3.56 22.55 11.25
C LEU A 223 -2.79 22.52 9.92
N SER A 224 -1.84 23.44 9.79
CA SER A 224 -0.89 23.48 8.66
C SER A 224 0.54 23.49 9.17
N ILE A 225 1.42 22.75 8.51
CA ILE A 225 2.85 22.61 8.84
C ILE A 225 3.65 23.36 7.78
N ASP A 226 4.62 24.18 8.22
CA ASP A 226 5.48 24.99 7.34
C ASP A 226 6.98 24.87 7.67
N LYS A 227 7.34 23.87 8.47
CA LYS A 227 8.73 23.60 8.86
C LYS A 227 8.94 22.12 9.19
N THR A 228 10.20 21.70 9.16
CA THR A 228 10.62 20.36 9.59
C THR A 228 10.14 20.07 11.01
N CYS A 229 9.47 18.93 11.20
CA CYS A 229 8.96 18.49 12.49
C CYS A 229 8.72 16.98 12.50
N VAL A 230 8.47 16.45 13.70
CA VAL A 230 7.96 15.09 13.88
C VAL A 230 6.55 15.20 14.45
N LEU A 231 5.56 15.03 13.57
CA LEU A 231 4.15 15.02 13.95
C LEU A 231 3.80 13.70 14.62
N ARG A 232 3.32 13.75 15.85
CA ARG A 232 2.68 12.61 16.50
C ARG A 232 1.26 12.96 16.87
N MET A 233 0.32 12.04 16.62
CA MET A 233 -1.09 12.23 16.95
C MET A 233 -1.65 10.99 17.63
N ALA A 234 -2.51 11.20 18.63
CA ALA A 234 -3.24 10.15 19.31
C ALA A 234 -4.64 10.62 19.72
N ALA A 235 -5.60 9.71 19.67
CA ALA A 235 -6.91 9.91 20.27
C ALA A 235 -6.88 9.45 21.73
N ILE A 236 -7.30 10.31 22.65
CA ILE A 236 -7.29 10.01 24.10
C ILE A 236 -8.73 9.93 24.59
N ARG A 237 -9.09 8.75 25.08
CA ARG A 237 -10.43 8.42 25.60
C ARG A 237 -10.34 8.07 27.08
N PRO A 238 -11.46 8.09 27.81
CA PRO A 238 -11.47 7.59 29.20
C PRO A 238 -10.99 6.16 29.34
N GLU A 239 -11.24 5.32 28.32
CA GLU A 239 -10.87 3.90 28.30
C GLU A 239 -9.40 3.67 27.91
N GLY A 240 -8.72 4.67 27.37
CA GLY A 240 -7.32 4.58 26.94
C GLY A 240 -6.97 5.41 25.72
N THR A 241 -5.69 5.37 25.39
CA THR A 241 -5.12 6.08 24.24
C THR A 241 -5.04 5.16 23.03
N SER A 242 -5.39 5.67 21.84
CA SER A 242 -5.16 4.97 20.58
C SER A 242 -3.69 4.72 20.34
N ARG A 243 -3.36 3.93 19.32
CA ARG A 243 -1.98 3.91 18.83
C ARG A 243 -1.59 5.31 18.36
N ILE A 244 -0.31 5.63 18.50
CA ILE A 244 0.23 6.93 18.11
C ILE A 244 0.61 6.86 16.64
N THR A 245 0.03 7.71 15.81
CA THR A 245 0.56 7.95 14.47
C THR A 245 1.82 8.81 14.56
N CYS A 246 2.82 8.54 13.73
CA CYS A 246 4.08 9.27 13.74
C CYS A 246 4.54 9.48 12.30
N ASP A 247 4.64 10.75 11.90
CA ASP A 247 5.13 11.16 10.59
C ASP A 247 6.30 12.15 10.76
N SER A 248 7.45 11.79 10.22
CA SER A 248 8.62 12.69 10.14
C SER A 248 8.51 13.52 8.87
N ILE A 249 8.43 14.82 9.03
CA ILE A 249 8.27 15.78 7.94
C ILE A 249 9.58 16.56 7.79
N SER A 250 10.18 16.51 6.60
CA SER A 250 11.37 17.26 6.24
C SER A 250 11.00 18.38 5.27
N PHE A 251 11.04 19.62 5.74
CA PHE A 251 10.72 20.78 4.91
C PHE A 251 11.96 21.26 4.16
N CYS A 252 11.86 21.35 2.84
CA CYS A 252 12.92 21.81 1.96
C CYS A 252 12.36 22.79 0.90
N LYS A 253 13.19 23.22 -0.04
CA LYS A 253 12.76 24.23 -1.06
C LYS A 253 11.72 23.69 -2.04
N SER A 254 11.63 22.38 -2.23
CA SER A 254 10.63 21.72 -3.09
C SER A 254 9.33 21.39 -2.37
N THR A 255 9.32 21.34 -1.03
CA THR A 255 8.15 20.90 -0.27
C THR A 255 6.93 21.80 -0.54
N ALA A 256 5.80 21.17 -0.82
CA ALA A 256 4.52 21.78 -1.16
C ALA A 256 4.58 22.74 -2.38
N LYS A 257 5.56 22.57 -3.27
CA LYS A 257 5.62 23.33 -4.53
C LYS A 257 4.81 22.64 -5.64
N PRO A 258 4.28 23.41 -6.60
CA PRO A 258 3.68 22.82 -7.80
C PRO A 258 4.67 21.93 -8.54
N ILE A 259 4.20 20.74 -8.87
CA ILE A 259 4.98 19.73 -9.58
C ILE A 259 4.18 19.17 -10.75
N THR A 260 4.83 18.94 -11.86
CA THR A 260 4.26 18.31 -13.05
C THR A 260 5.15 17.16 -13.49
N LEU A 261 4.56 15.98 -13.64
CA LEU A 261 5.23 14.85 -14.27
C LEU A 261 5.13 14.93 -15.79
N LEU A 262 6.24 14.70 -16.47
CA LEU A 262 6.32 14.68 -17.93
C LEU A 262 6.15 13.27 -18.51
N GLN A 263 6.19 12.25 -17.64
CA GLN A 263 5.96 10.84 -17.98
C GLN A 263 4.90 10.24 -17.07
N PRO A 264 4.09 9.29 -17.57
CA PRO A 264 3.04 8.67 -16.78
C PRO A 264 3.60 7.79 -15.65
N ILE A 265 2.95 7.84 -14.50
CA ILE A 265 3.18 6.92 -13.38
C ILE A 265 2.57 5.55 -13.71
N ASN A 266 3.13 4.50 -13.18
CA ASN A 266 2.50 3.18 -13.21
C ASN A 266 1.21 3.19 -12.39
N LYS A 267 0.08 2.85 -12.99
CA LYS A 267 -1.27 2.95 -12.38
C LYS A 267 -1.42 2.17 -11.07
N ALA A 268 -0.71 1.07 -10.90
CA ALA A 268 -0.77 0.27 -9.68
C ALA A 268 -0.13 0.97 -8.47
N TYR A 269 0.72 1.97 -8.70
CA TYR A 269 1.50 2.69 -7.69
C TYR A 269 1.39 4.21 -7.86
N GLU A 270 0.26 4.69 -8.36
CA GLU A 270 0.02 6.12 -8.60
C GLU A 270 -0.27 6.87 -7.28
N TYR A 271 -1.00 6.23 -6.35
CA TYR A 271 -1.39 6.78 -5.04
C TYR A 271 -1.87 8.24 -5.11
N GLU A 272 -1.15 9.18 -4.45
CA GLU A 272 -1.47 10.62 -4.49
C GLU A 272 -0.84 11.32 -5.72
N GLY A 273 -0.16 10.59 -6.58
CA GLY A 273 0.43 11.09 -7.82
C GLY A 273 1.70 11.92 -7.61
N ALA A 274 1.91 12.92 -8.47
CA ALA A 274 3.12 13.73 -8.48
C ALA A 274 3.42 14.42 -7.14
N VAL A 275 2.41 14.75 -6.34
CA VAL A 275 2.60 15.47 -5.07
C VAL A 275 3.37 14.67 -4.03
N THR A 276 3.41 13.33 -4.16
CA THR A 276 4.25 12.45 -3.33
C THR A 276 5.74 12.84 -3.40
N LEU A 277 6.19 13.41 -4.52
CA LEU A 277 7.59 13.83 -4.69
C LEU A 277 7.94 15.16 -3.99
N VAL A 278 6.96 15.84 -3.39
CA VAL A 278 7.11 17.14 -2.74
C VAL A 278 6.28 17.26 -1.46
N ASP A 279 5.95 16.15 -0.83
CA ASP A 279 5.12 16.12 0.37
C ASP A 279 5.94 16.21 1.68
N GLY A 280 7.26 16.22 1.58
CA GLY A 280 8.18 16.31 2.72
C GLY A 280 8.27 15.00 3.52
N MET A 281 7.76 13.89 3.01
CA MET A 281 7.66 12.63 3.74
C MET A 281 8.38 11.50 3.03
N MET A 282 9.49 11.07 3.60
CA MET A 282 10.31 10.01 3.02
C MET A 282 9.65 8.64 3.13
N GLY A 283 9.85 7.82 2.12
CA GLY A 283 9.44 6.42 2.10
C GLY A 283 10.28 5.55 3.03
N ASN A 284 9.72 4.41 3.41
CA ASN A 284 10.44 3.34 4.10
C ASN A 284 10.65 2.15 3.16
N ARG A 285 11.28 1.07 3.63
CA ARG A 285 11.54 -0.12 2.80
C ARG A 285 10.29 -0.83 2.27
N ASN A 286 9.13 -0.58 2.85
CA ASN A 286 7.88 -1.08 2.28
C ASN A 286 7.36 -0.08 1.23
N TYR A 287 7.75 -0.27 -0.03
CA TYR A 287 7.37 0.60 -1.14
C TYR A 287 5.86 0.57 -1.48
N LYS A 288 5.08 -0.32 -0.83
CA LYS A 288 3.62 -0.45 -1.03
C LYS A 288 2.78 0.40 -0.06
N THR A 289 3.39 1.37 0.63
CA THR A 289 2.74 2.19 1.66
C THR A 289 2.16 3.52 1.18
N GLY A 290 2.25 3.83 -0.12
CA GLY A 290 1.80 5.12 -0.67
C GLY A 290 2.78 6.28 -0.47
N ARG A 291 3.99 6.02 0.08
CA ARG A 291 5.10 6.99 0.18
C ARG A 291 6.03 6.95 -1.01
N TRP A 292 5.74 6.15 -2.00
CA TRP A 292 6.52 5.94 -3.21
C TRP A 292 5.60 5.98 -4.41
N ILE A 293 6.08 6.53 -5.51
CA ILE A 293 5.45 6.36 -6.82
C ILE A 293 6.39 5.59 -7.73
N ALA A 294 5.84 4.84 -8.69
CA ALA A 294 6.62 3.95 -9.53
C ALA A 294 6.52 4.27 -11.01
N PHE A 295 7.63 4.06 -11.69
CA PHE A 295 7.76 4.12 -13.15
C PHE A 295 8.23 2.77 -13.66
N CYS A 296 7.61 2.29 -14.74
CA CYS A 296 8.00 1.08 -15.43
C CYS A 296 7.91 1.32 -16.93
N GLU A 297 8.92 0.94 -17.68
CA GLU A 297 9.10 1.30 -19.10
C GLU A 297 9.41 2.79 -19.35
N ASN A 298 8.93 3.68 -18.49
CA ASN A 298 9.19 5.11 -18.52
C ASN A 298 10.26 5.51 -17.50
N ASP A 299 10.89 6.66 -17.70
CA ASP A 299 11.74 7.31 -16.70
C ASP A 299 10.88 8.20 -15.79
N MET A 300 11.32 8.45 -14.56
CA MET A 300 10.78 9.57 -13.80
C MET A 300 11.30 10.88 -14.43
N GLU A 301 10.40 11.79 -14.77
CA GLU A 301 10.74 13.12 -15.23
C GLU A 301 9.71 14.12 -14.67
N ALA A 302 10.17 15.04 -13.82
CA ALA A 302 9.33 15.97 -13.09
C ALA A 302 9.86 17.40 -13.22
N VAL A 303 8.94 18.37 -13.32
CA VAL A 303 9.25 19.81 -13.24
C VAL A 303 8.59 20.40 -12.01
N ILE A 304 9.38 21.02 -11.15
CA ILE A 304 8.95 21.72 -9.93
C ILE A 304 8.99 23.24 -10.19
N ASP A 305 7.88 23.95 -9.93
CA ASP A 305 7.81 25.41 -9.94
C ASP A 305 8.05 25.95 -8.52
N LEU A 306 9.21 26.50 -8.26
CA LEU A 306 9.56 27.10 -6.97
C LEU A 306 8.78 28.39 -6.69
N LYS A 307 7.91 28.85 -7.62
CA LYS A 307 7.13 30.08 -7.62
C LYS A 307 7.96 31.34 -7.88
N GLU A 308 9.17 31.39 -7.38
CA GLU A 308 10.12 32.50 -7.53
C GLU A 308 11.53 31.98 -7.79
N ALA A 309 12.40 32.85 -8.30
CA ALA A 309 13.81 32.51 -8.51
C ALA A 309 14.51 32.24 -7.17
N THR A 310 14.67 30.97 -6.84
CA THR A 310 15.22 30.45 -5.59
C THR A 310 16.63 29.92 -5.84
N GLU A 311 17.56 30.22 -4.96
CA GLU A 311 18.91 29.67 -5.03
C GLU A 311 18.88 28.20 -4.57
N ILE A 312 19.43 27.30 -5.38
CA ILE A 312 19.60 25.87 -5.07
C ILE A 312 21.03 25.45 -5.36
N SER A 313 21.54 24.49 -4.60
CA SER A 313 22.93 23.98 -4.71
C SER A 313 23.00 22.45 -4.64
N SER A 314 21.91 21.79 -4.32
CA SER A 314 21.85 20.32 -4.32
C SER A 314 20.43 19.81 -4.55
N MET A 315 20.36 18.58 -5.06
CA MET A 315 19.16 17.78 -5.15
C MET A 315 19.44 16.40 -4.55
N THR A 316 18.55 15.90 -3.70
CA THR A 316 18.56 14.52 -3.21
C THR A 316 17.27 13.81 -3.64
N LEU A 317 17.40 12.58 -4.08
CA LEU A 317 16.32 11.67 -4.45
C LEU A 317 16.60 10.31 -3.84
N HIS A 318 15.57 9.61 -3.35
CA HIS A 318 15.72 8.25 -2.89
C HIS A 318 15.06 7.28 -3.86
N THR A 319 15.64 6.09 -3.96
CA THR A 319 15.05 4.97 -4.69
C THR A 319 14.91 3.77 -3.75
N CYS A 320 13.81 3.05 -3.85
CA CYS A 320 13.66 1.77 -3.15
C CYS A 320 14.11 0.64 -4.07
N VAL A 321 14.82 -0.32 -3.53
CA VAL A 321 15.27 -1.51 -4.28
C VAL A 321 14.79 -2.77 -3.58
N GLU A 322 14.05 -3.60 -4.32
CA GLU A 322 13.62 -4.94 -3.95
C GLU A 322 13.65 -5.82 -5.21
N LYS A 323 14.83 -6.37 -5.49
CA LYS A 323 15.10 -7.06 -6.77
C LYS A 323 14.18 -8.24 -7.02
N GLY A 324 13.78 -8.97 -5.97
CA GLY A 324 12.82 -10.07 -6.07
C GLY A 324 11.45 -9.65 -6.62
N ASP A 325 11.05 -8.42 -6.37
CA ASP A 325 9.81 -7.81 -6.85
C ASP A 325 10.01 -6.94 -8.11
N TRP A 326 11.16 -7.09 -8.80
CA TRP A 326 11.52 -6.35 -10.01
C TRP A 326 11.76 -4.85 -9.79
N VAL A 327 12.00 -4.44 -8.56
CA VAL A 327 12.27 -3.04 -8.17
C VAL A 327 13.77 -2.79 -8.16
N PHE A 328 14.21 -1.89 -9.02
CA PHE A 328 15.62 -1.63 -9.30
C PHE A 328 15.98 -0.17 -9.07
N ASP A 329 17.26 0.07 -8.80
CA ASP A 329 17.81 1.41 -8.64
C ASP A 329 17.81 2.20 -9.95
N ALA A 330 17.92 3.53 -9.83
CA ALA A 330 18.08 4.41 -10.98
C ALA A 330 19.35 4.11 -11.76
N ARG A 331 19.30 4.25 -13.10
CA ARG A 331 20.47 4.11 -14.00
C ARG A 331 21.20 5.43 -14.23
N GLY A 332 20.65 6.50 -13.72
CA GLY A 332 21.24 7.83 -13.74
C GLY A 332 20.21 8.86 -13.35
N ILE A 333 20.71 10.00 -12.87
CA ILE A 333 19.90 11.13 -12.45
C ILE A 333 20.48 12.40 -13.04
N SER A 334 19.60 13.33 -13.46
CA SER A 334 20.00 14.66 -13.90
C SER A 334 19.10 15.74 -13.33
N VAL A 335 19.68 16.92 -13.14
CA VAL A 335 19.02 18.14 -12.69
C VAL A 335 19.25 19.23 -13.73
N GLU A 336 18.17 19.83 -14.17
CA GLU A 336 18.16 20.97 -15.09
C GLU A 336 17.37 22.11 -14.47
N VAL A 337 17.74 23.34 -14.77
CA VAL A 337 17.10 24.54 -14.25
C VAL A 337 16.64 25.47 -15.40
N SER A 338 15.58 26.23 -15.10
CA SER A 338 15.01 27.20 -16.08
C SER A 338 14.33 28.36 -15.34
N ASP A 339 14.28 29.50 -15.99
CA ASP A 339 13.51 30.68 -15.53
C ASP A 339 12.17 30.82 -16.27
N ASP A 340 12.03 30.21 -17.44
CA ASP A 340 10.89 30.39 -18.35
C ASP A 340 10.05 29.11 -18.55
N ASN A 341 10.43 27.99 -17.90
CA ASN A 341 9.83 26.65 -18.06
C ASN A 341 9.87 26.12 -19.52
N LYS A 342 10.78 26.66 -20.36
CA LYS A 342 10.93 26.26 -21.76
C LYS A 342 12.37 25.86 -22.08
N THR A 343 13.32 26.70 -21.69
CA THR A 343 14.73 26.45 -21.91
C THR A 343 15.38 25.98 -20.63
N PHE A 344 15.78 24.72 -20.62
CA PHE A 344 16.41 24.08 -19.45
C PHE A 344 17.92 23.95 -19.69
N LYS A 345 18.69 24.26 -18.63
CA LYS A 345 20.14 24.10 -18.59
C LYS A 345 20.49 23.05 -17.55
N GLN A 346 21.22 22.01 -17.94
CA GLN A 346 21.71 20.99 -17.02
C GLN A 346 22.75 21.61 -16.07
N VAL A 347 22.56 21.37 -14.77
CA VAL A 347 23.47 21.81 -13.70
C VAL A 347 24.21 20.66 -13.05
N ALA A 348 23.61 19.43 -13.05
CA ALA A 348 24.25 18.22 -12.57
C ALA A 348 23.70 16.99 -13.27
N SER A 349 24.52 15.96 -13.39
CA SER A 349 24.07 14.62 -13.78
C SER A 349 25.07 13.57 -13.29
N GLU A 350 24.56 12.38 -13.01
CA GLU A 350 25.33 11.20 -12.63
C GLU A 350 24.70 9.96 -13.26
N THR A 351 25.53 8.99 -13.62
CA THR A 351 25.09 7.70 -14.17
C THR A 351 25.54 6.57 -13.26
N TYR A 352 24.68 5.58 -13.09
CA TYR A 352 24.93 4.45 -12.20
C TYR A 352 25.06 3.15 -12.99
N PRO A 353 25.90 2.22 -12.52
CA PRO A 353 26.08 0.92 -13.17
C PRO A 353 24.82 0.06 -13.06
N VAL A 354 24.72 -0.94 -13.94
CA VAL A 354 23.69 -1.99 -13.77
C VAL A 354 23.88 -2.68 -12.43
N MET A 355 22.81 -2.87 -11.69
CA MET A 355 22.86 -3.57 -10.41
C MET A 355 23.34 -5.02 -10.57
N LYS A 356 24.14 -5.46 -9.61
CA LYS A 356 24.57 -6.85 -9.48
C LYS A 356 23.59 -7.63 -8.61
N GLU A 357 23.60 -8.94 -8.74
CA GLU A 357 22.82 -9.83 -7.87
C GLU A 357 23.16 -9.64 -6.39
N THR A 358 24.44 -9.38 -6.10
CA THR A 358 24.99 -9.19 -4.75
C THR A 358 24.72 -7.82 -4.13
N ASP A 359 24.27 -6.83 -4.89
CA ASP A 359 23.97 -5.50 -4.36
C ASP A 359 22.78 -5.61 -3.38
N PRO A 360 22.77 -4.88 -2.27
CA PRO A 360 21.73 -5.03 -1.25
C PRO A 360 20.37 -4.49 -1.71
N ASN A 361 19.29 -5.13 -1.26
CA ASN A 361 17.95 -4.57 -1.30
C ASN A 361 17.84 -3.55 -0.17
N GLN A 362 17.70 -2.28 -0.50
CA GLN A 362 17.64 -1.15 0.45
C GLN A 362 17.08 0.10 -0.21
N ILE A 363 16.99 1.17 0.56
CA ILE A 363 16.78 2.52 0.04
C ILE A 363 18.15 3.08 -0.32
N TYR A 364 18.30 3.54 -1.55
CA TYR A 364 19.49 4.26 -2.03
C TYR A 364 19.21 5.76 -2.01
N GLU A 365 20.15 6.53 -1.47
CA GLU A 365 20.17 7.99 -1.52
C GLU A 365 21.05 8.44 -2.67
N HIS A 366 20.51 9.26 -3.56
CA HIS A 366 21.22 9.89 -4.68
C HIS A 366 21.27 11.39 -4.47
N LYS A 367 22.45 11.91 -4.13
CA LYS A 367 22.66 13.32 -3.87
C LYS A 367 23.57 13.94 -4.94
N LEU A 368 23.01 14.86 -5.73
CA LEU A 368 23.75 15.67 -6.70
C LEU A 368 24.01 17.06 -6.12
N THR A 369 25.28 17.45 -6.05
CA THR A 369 25.71 18.78 -5.59
C THR A 369 26.27 19.56 -6.78
N PHE A 370 25.93 20.83 -6.88
CA PHE A 370 26.34 21.71 -7.96
C PHE A 370 26.61 23.14 -7.48
N THR A 371 27.24 23.94 -8.33
CA THR A 371 27.44 25.37 -8.03
C THR A 371 26.09 26.03 -7.79
N PRO A 372 25.93 26.82 -6.71
CA PRO A 372 24.67 27.51 -6.43
C PRO A 372 24.14 28.26 -7.64
N VAL A 373 22.88 28.05 -7.97
CA VAL A 373 22.19 28.66 -9.08
C VAL A 373 20.83 29.17 -8.66
N LYS A 374 20.42 30.34 -9.12
CA LYS A 374 19.05 30.85 -8.96
C LYS A 374 18.20 30.44 -10.15
N ALA A 375 17.08 29.81 -9.89
CA ALA A 375 16.11 29.44 -10.92
C ALA A 375 14.71 29.32 -10.34
N ARG A 376 13.69 29.48 -11.16
CA ARG A 376 12.30 29.26 -10.77
C ARG A 376 11.86 27.82 -11.01
N TYR A 377 12.28 27.21 -12.08
CA TYR A 377 11.87 25.85 -12.45
C TYR A 377 13.04 24.90 -12.34
N VAL A 378 12.79 23.75 -11.73
CA VAL A 378 13.78 22.68 -11.61
C VAL A 378 13.19 21.42 -12.23
N LYS A 379 13.88 20.87 -13.23
CA LYS A 379 13.52 19.59 -13.83
C LYS A 379 14.47 18.52 -13.31
N VAL A 380 13.91 17.45 -12.79
CA VAL A 380 14.62 16.27 -12.28
C VAL A 380 14.22 15.07 -13.13
N LYS A 381 15.23 14.32 -13.59
CA LYS A 381 15.02 13.08 -14.32
C LYS A 381 15.79 11.96 -13.64
N ALA A 382 15.13 10.80 -13.44
CA ALA A 382 15.76 9.57 -13.01
C ALA A 382 15.47 8.46 -14.02
N LEU A 383 16.52 7.84 -14.54
CA LEU A 383 16.46 6.81 -15.57
C LEU A 383 16.11 5.46 -14.92
N SER A 384 15.07 4.80 -15.38
CA SER A 384 14.71 3.46 -14.95
C SER A 384 15.55 2.37 -15.63
N GLU A 385 15.62 1.17 -15.03
CA GLU A 385 16.21 0.00 -15.66
C GLU A 385 15.28 -0.55 -16.77
N LYS A 386 15.67 -0.37 -18.03
CA LYS A 386 14.86 -0.76 -19.20
C LYS A 386 14.96 -2.24 -19.54
N SER A 387 16.02 -2.90 -19.05
CA SER A 387 16.30 -4.28 -19.37
C SER A 387 16.98 -4.97 -18.20
N LEU A 388 16.21 -5.71 -17.44
CA LEU A 388 16.69 -6.43 -16.27
C LEU A 388 17.88 -7.34 -16.64
N PRO A 389 18.92 -7.41 -15.77
CA PRO A 389 20.18 -8.07 -16.07
C PRO A 389 20.02 -9.60 -16.22
N ALA A 390 21.04 -10.23 -16.80
CA ALA A 390 21.01 -11.65 -17.17
C ALA A 390 20.81 -12.61 -16.00
N TRP A 391 21.18 -12.22 -14.79
CA TRP A 391 21.03 -13.02 -13.57
C TRP A 391 19.59 -12.98 -13.00
N HIS A 392 18.76 -12.03 -13.43
CA HIS A 392 17.41 -11.85 -12.89
C HIS A 392 16.39 -12.73 -13.64
N SER A 393 15.38 -13.25 -12.93
CA SER A 393 14.30 -14.09 -13.51
C SER A 393 13.52 -13.38 -14.63
N GLY A 394 13.40 -12.05 -14.56
CA GLY A 394 12.78 -11.19 -15.56
C GLY A 394 13.73 -10.65 -16.61
N LYS A 395 14.90 -11.28 -16.85
CA LYS A 395 15.91 -10.87 -17.84
C LYS A 395 15.31 -10.27 -19.11
N GLY A 396 15.78 -9.08 -19.49
CA GLY A 396 15.40 -8.40 -20.72
C GLY A 396 14.08 -7.64 -20.66
N LYS A 397 13.31 -7.78 -19.58
CA LYS A 397 12.10 -7.00 -19.33
C LYS A 397 12.41 -5.72 -18.53
N PRO A 398 11.58 -4.68 -18.58
CA PRO A 398 11.79 -3.47 -17.78
C PRO A 398 11.61 -3.74 -16.28
N GLY A 399 12.42 -3.07 -15.47
CA GLY A 399 12.28 -3.02 -14.02
C GLY A 399 11.41 -1.83 -13.57
N TYR A 400 10.91 -1.89 -12.34
CA TYR A 400 10.26 -0.76 -11.69
C TYR A 400 11.31 0.15 -11.06
N LEU A 401 11.13 1.46 -11.23
CA LEU A 401 11.83 2.51 -10.49
C LEU A 401 10.85 3.12 -9.50
N PHE A 402 11.11 2.96 -8.19
CA PHE A 402 10.34 3.60 -7.13
C PHE A 402 11.11 4.81 -6.59
N VAL A 403 10.44 5.95 -6.55
CA VAL A 403 10.97 7.21 -6.03
C VAL A 403 10.02 7.81 -5.01
N ASP A 404 10.55 8.51 -3.98
CA ASP A 404 9.75 9.14 -2.93
C ASP A 404 9.73 10.66 -3.04
N GLU A 405 10.78 11.32 -2.57
CA GLU A 405 10.83 12.76 -2.36
C GLU A 405 11.97 13.38 -3.17
N ILE A 406 11.72 14.52 -3.82
CA ILE A 406 12.75 15.34 -4.46
C ILE A 406 13.12 16.47 -3.51
N VAL A 407 14.24 16.34 -2.81
CA VAL A 407 14.72 17.31 -1.81
C VAL A 407 15.65 18.32 -2.49
N LEU A 408 15.25 19.58 -2.57
CA LEU A 408 16.06 20.69 -3.07
C LEU A 408 16.61 21.55 -1.93
N ASN A 409 17.92 21.81 -1.92
CA ASN A 409 18.59 22.65 -0.93
C ASN A 409 19.49 23.72 -1.56
#